data_a99949bc5e2e90ce02c57ec5aafc18a3
#
_entry.id   a99949bc5e2e90ce02c57ec5aafc18a3
#
_cell.length_a   1.000
_cell.length_b   1.000
_cell.length_c   1.000
_cell.angle_alpha   90.00
_cell.angle_beta   90.00
_cell.angle_gamma   90.00
#
_symmetry.space_group_name_H-M   'P 1'
#
loop_
_entity.id
_entity.type
_entity.pdbx_description
1 polymer ?
#
loop_
_entity_poly.entity_id
_entity_poly.type
_entity_poly.pdbx_seq_one_letter_code
_entity_poly.pdbx_strand_id
1 'polypeptide(L)' 'MSLDTRLRSVFDTVLELDKTLPDSALRYQETPGWDSLGAVLLISSIEDEFKVEIETERAMKMDTFSGALKLLRELGVSE' A
#
# COMPACT_ATOMS: atom_id res chain seq x y z
N MET A 1 -2.78 -12.14 -11.62
CA MET A 1 -1.71 -11.24 -11.15
C MET A 1 -1.34 -11.58 -9.71
N SER A 2 -0.08 -11.46 -9.37
CA SER A 2 0.37 -11.71 -8.00
C SER A 2 -0.08 -10.60 -7.06
N LEU A 3 -0.09 -10.88 -5.77
CA LEU A 3 -0.50 -9.91 -4.76
C LEU A 3 0.37 -8.66 -4.79
N ASP A 4 1.68 -8.83 -4.88
CA ASP A 4 2.60 -7.70 -4.90
C ASP A 4 2.39 -6.83 -6.15
N THR A 5 2.12 -7.42 -7.29
CA THR A 5 1.84 -6.68 -8.52
C THR A 5 0.54 -5.87 -8.39
N ARG A 6 -0.50 -6.47 -7.82
CA ARG A 6 -1.77 -5.79 -7.60
C ARG A 6 -1.62 -4.63 -6.61
N LEU A 7 -0.89 -4.87 -5.52
CA LEU A 7 -0.67 -3.84 -4.52
C LEU A 7 0.18 -2.70 -5.09
N ARG A 8 1.23 -3.02 -5.85
CA ARG A 8 2.05 -1.99 -6.50
C ARG A 8 1.22 -1.13 -7.44
N SER A 9 0.26 -1.73 -8.15
CA SER A 9 -0.63 -0.99 -9.02
C SER A 9 -1.44 0.06 -8.25
N VAL A 10 -1.90 -0.30 -7.05
CA VAL A 10 -2.62 0.65 -6.18
C VAL A 10 -1.70 1.81 -5.79
N PHE A 11 -0.48 1.51 -5.35
CA PHE A 11 0.49 2.54 -5.00
C PHE A 11 0.78 3.47 -6.18
N ASP A 12 1.03 2.90 -7.35
CA ASP A 12 1.35 3.68 -8.55
C ASP A 12 0.21 4.63 -8.91
N THR A 13 -1.02 4.16 -8.81
CA THR A 13 -2.20 4.95 -9.16
C THR A 13 -2.44 6.07 -8.14
N VAL A 14 -2.39 5.75 -6.87
CA VAL A 14 -2.71 6.71 -5.79
C VAL A 14 -1.62 7.76 -5.65
N LEU A 15 -0.36 7.35 -5.70
CA LEU A 15 0.78 8.25 -5.48
C LEU A 15 1.41 8.76 -6.77
N GLU A 16 0.91 8.31 -7.91
CA GLU A 16 1.43 8.67 -9.24
C GLU A 16 2.94 8.43 -9.32
N LEU A 17 3.34 7.22 -8.94
CA LEU A 17 4.75 6.85 -8.85
C LEU A 17 5.38 6.55 -10.20
N ASP A 18 6.70 6.77 -10.26
CA ASP A 18 7.52 6.34 -11.39
C ASP A 18 7.61 4.80 -11.34
N LYS A 19 7.29 4.16 -12.44
CA LYS A 19 7.28 2.70 -12.53
C LYS A 19 8.68 2.08 -12.40
N THR A 20 9.72 2.90 -12.53
CA THR A 20 11.09 2.42 -12.39
C THR A 20 11.53 2.30 -10.92
N LEU A 21 10.76 2.87 -9.99
CA LEU A 21 11.08 2.76 -8.56
C LEU A 21 10.85 1.32 -8.11
N PRO A 22 11.84 0.69 -7.44
CA PRO A 22 11.63 -0.65 -6.90
C PRO A 22 10.71 -0.61 -5.67
N ASP A 23 10.00 -1.71 -5.43
CA ASP A 23 9.10 -1.83 -4.28
C ASP A 23 9.83 -1.53 -2.97
N SER A 24 11.08 -1.96 -2.86
CA SER A 24 11.88 -1.78 -1.64
C SER A 24 12.22 -0.32 -1.34
N ALA A 25 12.04 0.57 -2.31
CA ALA A 25 12.28 2.01 -2.12
C ALA A 25 11.07 2.75 -1.57
N LEU A 26 9.90 2.10 -1.52
CA LEU A 26 8.66 2.76 -1.12
C LEU A 26 8.53 2.82 0.40
N ARG A 27 8.64 4.04 0.95
CA ARG A 27 8.58 4.30 2.38
C ARG A 27 7.75 5.54 2.68
N TYR A 28 7.01 5.48 3.77
CA TYR A 28 6.21 6.61 4.23
C TYR A 28 7.11 7.81 4.50
N GLN A 29 6.66 8.97 4.04
CA GLN A 29 7.37 10.26 4.14
C GLN A 29 8.65 10.37 3.29
N GLU A 30 9.13 9.29 2.72
CA GLU A 30 10.30 9.33 1.82
C GLU A 30 9.88 9.23 0.36
N THR A 31 8.82 8.49 0.08
CA THR A 31 8.28 8.36 -1.27
C THR A 31 7.41 9.58 -1.59
N PRO A 32 7.60 10.23 -2.75
CA PRO A 32 6.77 11.37 -3.13
C PRO A 32 5.29 11.01 -3.09
N GLY A 33 4.51 11.86 -2.43
CA GLY A 33 3.07 11.66 -2.29
C GLY A 33 2.66 10.77 -1.12
N TRP A 34 3.57 10.03 -0.53
CA TRP A 34 3.24 9.18 0.60
C TRP A 34 3.47 9.96 1.91
N ASP A 35 2.56 10.86 2.17
CA ASP A 35 2.48 11.65 3.40
C ASP A 35 1.16 11.30 4.10
N SER A 36 0.76 12.10 5.07
CA SER A 36 -0.47 11.83 5.83
C SER A 36 -1.70 11.69 4.95
N LEU A 37 -1.86 12.57 3.98
CA LEU A 37 -3.00 12.50 3.06
C LEU A 37 -2.88 11.30 2.13
N GLY A 38 -1.69 11.10 1.56
CA GLY A 38 -1.44 9.97 0.68
C GLY A 38 -1.67 8.64 1.38
N ALA A 39 -1.29 8.54 2.66
CA ALA A 39 -1.51 7.34 3.45
C ALA A 39 -3.01 7.04 3.59
N VAL A 40 -3.83 8.05 3.85
CA VAL A 40 -5.28 7.88 3.95
C VAL A 40 -5.85 7.39 2.62
N LEU A 41 -5.42 8.00 1.52
CA LEU A 41 -5.88 7.60 0.19
C LEU A 41 -5.45 6.18 -0.17
N LEU A 42 -4.21 5.81 0.19
CA LEU A 42 -3.72 4.45 -0.02
C LEU A 42 -4.56 3.42 0.73
N ILE A 43 -4.81 3.65 2.00
CA ILE A 43 -5.60 2.74 2.82
C ILE A 43 -6.99 2.55 2.22
N SER A 44 -7.64 3.64 1.86
CA SER A 44 -8.97 3.59 1.26
C SER A 44 -8.96 2.79 -0.05
N SER A 45 -7.97 3.02 -0.89
CA SER A 45 -7.85 2.32 -2.17
C SER A 45 -7.54 0.84 -1.99
N ILE A 46 -6.70 0.50 -1.02
CA ILE A 46 -6.38 -0.89 -0.70
C ILE A 46 -7.63 -1.62 -0.21
N GLU A 47 -8.39 -0.99 0.67
CA GLU A 47 -9.63 -1.57 1.16
C GLU A 47 -10.60 -1.86 0.02
N ASP A 48 -10.73 -0.94 -0.93
CA ASP A 48 -11.60 -1.11 -2.08
C ASP A 48 -11.10 -2.21 -3.01
N GLU A 49 -9.81 -2.21 -3.32
CA GLU A 49 -9.23 -3.15 -4.28
C GLU A 49 -9.28 -4.58 -3.77
N PHE A 50 -8.97 -4.79 -2.50
CA PHE A 50 -8.84 -6.13 -1.92
C PHE A 50 -10.06 -6.55 -1.11
N LYS A 51 -11.08 -5.68 -0.99
CA LYS A 51 -12.31 -5.97 -0.25
C LYS A 51 -12.04 -6.35 1.20
N VAL A 52 -11.21 -5.57 1.87
CA VAL A 52 -10.83 -5.78 3.27
C VAL A 52 -11.05 -4.51 4.07
N GLU A 53 -11.12 -4.65 5.39
CA GLU A 53 -11.16 -3.52 6.31
C GLU A 53 -9.84 -3.48 7.06
N ILE A 54 -9.23 -2.30 7.14
CA ILE A 54 -7.96 -2.11 7.82
C ILE A 54 -8.18 -1.22 9.02
N GLU A 55 -7.91 -1.76 10.21
CA GLU A 55 -8.03 -0.99 11.45
C GLU A 55 -7.02 0.14 11.47
N THR A 56 -7.41 1.26 12.08
CA THR A 56 -6.57 2.46 12.14
C THR A 56 -5.18 2.15 12.71
N GLU A 57 -5.10 1.35 13.78
CA GLU A 57 -3.82 0.99 14.38
C GLU A 57 -2.92 0.24 13.40
N ARG A 58 -3.49 -0.68 12.63
CA ARG A 58 -2.73 -1.42 11.64
C ARG A 58 -2.31 -0.53 10.47
N ALA A 59 -3.20 0.37 10.06
CA ALA A 59 -2.90 1.33 8.99
C ALA A 59 -1.72 2.21 9.36
N MET A 60 -1.63 2.64 10.61
CA MET A 60 -0.55 3.50 11.09
C MET A 60 0.80 2.82 11.11
N LYS A 61 0.83 1.48 11.13
CA LYS A 61 2.07 0.71 11.11
C LYS A 61 2.53 0.39 9.69
N MET A 62 1.72 0.71 8.69
CA MET A 62 2.01 0.44 7.29
C MET A 62 2.87 1.57 6.72
N ASP A 63 4.17 1.50 6.94
CA ASP A 63 5.10 2.54 6.52
C ASP A 63 6.05 2.12 5.40
N THR A 64 5.91 0.89 4.90
CA THR A 64 6.68 0.40 3.76
C THR A 64 5.78 -0.45 2.88
N PHE A 65 6.23 -0.68 1.64
CA PHE A 65 5.52 -1.59 0.73
C PHE A 65 5.47 -3.01 1.30
N SER A 66 6.60 -3.48 1.84
CA SER A 66 6.66 -4.80 2.48
C SER A 66 5.68 -4.91 3.65
N GLY A 67 5.55 -3.83 4.43
CA GLY A 67 4.60 -3.79 5.53
C GLY A 67 3.17 -3.89 5.04
N ALA A 68 2.86 -3.26 3.93
CA ALA A 68 1.53 -3.34 3.32
C ALA A 68 1.22 -4.76 2.84
N LEU A 69 2.19 -5.41 2.20
CA LEU A 69 2.03 -6.82 1.78
C LEU A 69 1.77 -7.73 2.97
N LYS A 70 2.56 -7.56 4.02
CA LYS A 70 2.41 -8.36 5.23
C LYS A 70 1.03 -8.17 5.84
N LEU A 71 0.56 -6.94 5.91
CA LEU A 71 -0.75 -6.61 6.44
C LEU A 71 -1.85 -7.32 5.65
N LEU A 72 -1.79 -7.27 4.33
CA LEU A 72 -2.78 -7.94 3.49
C LEU A 72 -2.80 -9.45 3.72
N ARG A 73 -1.62 -10.06 3.86
CA ARG A 73 -1.54 -11.49 4.14
C ARG A 73 -2.13 -11.84 5.50
N GLU A 74 -1.91 -10.99 6.49
CA GLU A 74 -2.50 -11.17 7.83
C GLU A 74 -4.02 -11.07 7.78
N LEU A 75 -4.57 -10.29 6.85
CA LEU A 75 -6.00 -10.14 6.65
C LEU A 75 -6.60 -11.27 5.80
N GLY A 76 -5.78 -12.22 5.37
CA GLY A 76 -6.25 -13.37 4.62
C GLY A 76 -6.27 -13.18 3.10
N VAL A 77 -5.70 -12.08 2.62
CA VAL A 77 -5.62 -11.84 1.18
C VAL A 77 -4.54 -12.74 0.59
N SER A 78 -4.87 -13.46 -0.49
CA SER A 78 -3.94 -14.32 -1.19
C SER A 78 -3.87 -13.96 -2.67
N GLU A 79 -2.84 -14.47 -3.31
CA GLU A 79 -2.61 -14.24 -4.75
C GLU A 79 -3.58 -15.00 -5.63
#